data_cecfe0a64a412d5b0e667f8c5ecbe8ea
#
_entry.id   cecfe0a64a412d5b0e667f8c5ecbe8ea
#
_cell.length_a   1.000
_cell.length_b   1.000
_cell.length_c   1.000
_cell.angle_alpha   90.00
_cell.angle_beta   90.00
_cell.angle_gamma   90.00
#
_symmetry.space_group_name_H-M   'P 1'
#
loop_
_entity.id
_entity.type
_entity.pdbx_description
1 polymer ?
#
loop_
_entity_poly.entity_id
_entity_poly.type
_entity_poly.pdbx_seq_one_letter_code
_entity_poly.pdbx_strand_id
1 'polypeptide(L)'
;IVVPIIIGPYIMRLLDVDLYGMYNRVFADFQMFLAFAGFGVYTLGVREISKIRDDKEKVSKLFTNLFMISNLLVLILYVTYSLLTSTGMARILYLVMTIQIFANIFYVEFVNEALENYKFITIKSVIVKIIYFLSILLAVRNPDDIVIYAIVVSLTNFLNNIISFIYAKRRIKFNFSKIEIKKYIKPLIAVLVITNVDLLYSQLDR
;
A
#
# COMPACT_ATOMS: atom_id res chain seq x y z
N ILE A 1 6.18 -6.24 14.75
CA ILE A 1 7.65 -6.46 14.69
C ILE A 1 7.96 -7.97 14.74
N VAL A 2 7.32 -8.78 15.61
CA VAL A 2 7.64 -10.21 15.82
C VAL A 2 7.34 -11.09 14.59
N VAL A 3 6.21 -10.88 13.92
CA VAL A 3 5.76 -11.74 12.80
C VAL A 3 6.77 -11.81 11.64
N PRO A 4 7.33 -10.71 11.12
CA PRO A 4 8.36 -10.78 10.08
C PRO A 4 9.64 -11.50 10.51
N ILE A 5 10.02 -11.39 11.81
CA ILE A 5 11.21 -12.06 12.34
C ILE A 5 11.06 -13.58 12.32
N ILE A 6 9.85 -14.09 12.51
CA ILE A 6 9.57 -15.53 12.47
C ILE A 6 9.36 -16.01 11.04
N ILE A 7 8.56 -15.29 10.26
CA ILE A 7 8.20 -15.70 8.88
C ILE A 7 9.40 -15.59 7.94
N GLY A 8 10.23 -14.54 8.07
CA GLY A 8 11.38 -14.35 7.18
C GLY A 8 12.29 -15.57 7.09
N PRO A 9 12.87 -16.07 8.20
CA PRO A 9 13.68 -17.28 8.19
C PRO A 9 12.93 -18.54 7.74
N TYR A 10 11.63 -18.66 8.05
CA TYR A 10 10.81 -19.77 7.59
C TYR A 10 10.72 -19.81 6.06
N ILE A 11 10.37 -18.69 5.45
CA ILE A 11 10.23 -18.56 4.00
C ILE A 11 11.59 -18.75 3.29
N MET A 12 12.66 -18.16 3.80
CA MET A 12 14.01 -18.29 3.24
C MET A 12 14.55 -19.73 3.27
N ARG A 13 14.09 -20.56 4.21
CA ARG A 13 14.49 -21.97 4.29
C ARG A 13 13.59 -22.89 3.49
N LEU A 14 12.35 -22.49 3.24
CA LEU A 14 11.36 -23.32 2.59
C LEU A 14 11.35 -23.13 1.08
N LEU A 15 11.30 -21.88 0.62
CA LEU A 15 11.18 -21.57 -0.79
C LEU A 15 12.49 -21.75 -1.54
N ASP A 16 12.38 -22.13 -2.81
CA ASP A 16 13.51 -22.16 -3.72
C ASP A 16 14.18 -20.78 -3.81
N VAL A 17 15.52 -20.78 -3.77
CA VAL A 17 16.33 -19.55 -3.68
C VAL A 17 16.16 -18.68 -4.93
N ASP A 18 16.12 -19.29 -6.11
CA ASP A 18 15.99 -18.56 -7.38
C ASP A 18 14.60 -17.96 -7.53
N LEU A 19 13.55 -18.71 -7.17
CA LEU A 19 12.17 -18.23 -7.18
C LEU A 19 11.96 -17.10 -6.16
N TYR A 20 12.54 -17.25 -4.98
CA TYR A 20 12.47 -16.19 -3.95
C TYR A 20 13.26 -14.94 -4.36
N GLY A 21 14.41 -15.11 -5.01
CA GLY A 21 15.18 -14.03 -5.62
C GLY A 21 14.38 -13.28 -6.69
N MET A 22 13.69 -14.02 -7.57
CA MET A 22 12.79 -13.46 -8.58
C MET A 22 11.63 -12.67 -7.93
N TYR A 23 10.99 -13.21 -6.90
CA TYR A 23 9.95 -12.52 -6.14
C TYR A 23 10.46 -11.20 -5.56
N ASN A 24 11.63 -11.21 -4.92
CA ASN A 24 12.20 -10.01 -4.32
C ASN A 24 12.50 -8.93 -5.36
N ARG A 25 12.97 -9.31 -6.55
CA ARG A 25 13.16 -8.39 -7.68
C ARG A 25 11.84 -7.77 -8.11
N VAL A 26 10.82 -8.59 -8.38
CA VAL A 26 9.48 -8.12 -8.77
C VAL A 26 8.89 -7.23 -7.68
N PHE A 27 9.08 -7.59 -6.42
CA PHE A 27 8.60 -6.81 -5.27
C PHE A 27 9.34 -5.47 -5.15
N ALA A 28 10.65 -5.42 -5.39
CA ALA A 28 11.40 -4.17 -5.39
C ALA A 28 10.91 -3.20 -6.48
N ASP A 29 10.72 -3.71 -7.69
CA ASP A 29 10.14 -2.95 -8.80
C ASP A 29 8.75 -2.43 -8.44
N PHE A 30 7.91 -3.29 -7.87
CA PHE A 30 6.58 -2.93 -7.39
C PHE A 30 6.62 -1.81 -6.33
N GLN A 31 7.54 -1.89 -5.37
CA GLN A 31 7.70 -0.87 -4.33
C GLN A 31 8.12 0.49 -4.89
N MET A 32 8.95 0.51 -5.93
CA MET A 32 9.29 1.76 -6.64
C MET A 32 8.03 2.42 -7.22
N PHE A 33 7.17 1.63 -7.91
CA PHE A 33 5.91 2.15 -8.44
C PHE A 33 4.98 2.64 -7.32
N LEU A 34 4.91 1.90 -6.22
CA LEU A 34 4.07 2.26 -5.09
C LEU A 34 4.50 3.58 -4.43
N ALA A 35 5.81 3.84 -4.36
CA ALA A 35 6.35 5.09 -3.83
C ALA A 35 5.88 6.31 -4.65
N PHE A 36 5.87 6.19 -5.98
CA PHE A 36 5.33 7.23 -6.86
C PHE A 36 3.79 7.29 -6.83
N ALA A 37 3.14 6.15 -6.70
CA ALA A 37 1.68 6.06 -6.63
C ALA A 37 1.09 6.73 -5.40
N GLY A 38 1.78 6.64 -4.26
CA GLY A 38 1.38 7.31 -3.02
C GLY A 38 1.39 8.84 -3.10
N PHE A 39 2.17 9.42 -4.04
CA PHE A 39 2.24 10.83 -4.40
C PHE A 39 2.22 11.79 -3.19
N GLY A 40 2.79 11.38 -2.07
CA GLY A 40 2.81 12.16 -0.83
C GLY A 40 1.43 12.34 -0.16
N VAL A 41 0.39 11.63 -0.64
CA VAL A 41 -0.98 11.74 -0.12
C VAL A 41 -1.05 11.38 1.36
N TYR A 42 -0.29 10.37 1.80
CA TYR A 42 -0.27 9.99 3.19
C TYR A 42 0.21 11.14 4.09
N THR A 43 1.39 11.65 3.85
CA THR A 43 2.00 12.70 4.69
C THR A 43 1.20 14.00 4.65
N LEU A 44 0.75 14.42 3.44
CA LEU A 44 -0.09 15.59 3.31
C LEU A 44 -1.45 15.39 3.97
N GLY A 45 -2.05 14.20 3.80
CA GLY A 45 -3.35 13.84 4.36
C GLY A 45 -3.34 13.85 5.88
N VAL A 46 -2.38 13.20 6.51
CA VAL A 46 -2.23 13.24 7.98
C VAL A 46 -2.13 14.69 8.45
N ARG A 47 -1.20 15.46 7.87
CA ARG A 47 -0.94 16.85 8.29
C ARG A 47 -2.16 17.77 8.14
N GLU A 48 -2.81 17.72 6.98
CA GLU A 48 -3.89 18.70 6.72
C GLU A 48 -5.22 18.26 7.35
N ILE A 49 -5.52 16.96 7.44
CA ILE A 49 -6.72 16.47 8.14
C ILE A 49 -6.63 16.71 9.64
N SER A 50 -5.46 16.51 10.26
CA SER A 50 -5.27 16.76 11.69
C SER A 50 -5.57 18.20 12.08
N LYS A 51 -5.31 19.18 11.20
CA LYS A 51 -5.61 20.60 11.45
C LYS A 51 -7.10 20.91 11.47
N ILE A 52 -7.92 20.13 10.77
CA ILE A 52 -9.35 20.38 10.56
C ILE A 52 -10.22 19.23 11.10
N ARG A 53 -9.66 18.36 11.94
CA ARG A 53 -10.30 17.10 12.38
C ARG A 53 -11.67 17.29 13.04
N ASP A 54 -11.92 18.46 13.65
CA ASP A 54 -13.17 18.79 14.32
C ASP A 54 -14.28 19.22 13.34
N ASP A 55 -13.92 19.56 12.09
CA ASP A 55 -14.85 19.97 11.04
C ASP A 55 -15.06 18.83 10.02
N LYS A 56 -16.10 18.03 10.28
CA LYS A 56 -16.41 16.84 9.44
C LYS A 56 -16.64 17.18 7.97
N GLU A 57 -17.15 18.35 7.65
CA GLU A 57 -17.42 18.74 6.26
C GLU A 57 -16.11 19.03 5.51
N LYS A 58 -15.20 19.80 6.14
CA LYS A 58 -13.88 20.08 5.57
C LYS A 58 -13.05 18.80 5.45
N VAL A 59 -13.07 17.93 6.47
CA VAL A 59 -12.40 16.63 6.41
C VAL A 59 -12.93 15.81 5.24
N SER A 60 -14.25 15.73 5.03
CA SER A 60 -14.86 14.99 3.94
C SER A 60 -14.46 15.53 2.56
N LYS A 61 -14.42 16.86 2.39
CA LYS A 61 -13.96 17.50 1.14
C LYS A 61 -12.50 17.19 0.85
N LEU A 62 -11.62 17.38 1.85
CA LEU A 62 -10.19 17.12 1.71
C LEU A 62 -9.93 15.64 1.43
N PHE A 63 -10.55 14.73 2.17
CA PHE A 63 -10.48 13.30 1.94
C PHE A 63 -10.85 12.92 0.52
N THR A 64 -11.98 13.44 0.01
CA THR A 64 -12.45 13.13 -1.34
C THR A 64 -11.44 13.57 -2.40
N ASN A 65 -10.88 14.78 -2.28
CA ASN A 65 -9.86 15.28 -3.19
C ASN A 65 -8.59 14.43 -3.19
N LEU A 66 -8.05 14.11 -2.01
CA LEU A 66 -6.84 13.30 -1.88
C LEU A 66 -7.06 11.87 -2.37
N PHE A 67 -8.22 11.28 -2.08
CA PHE A 67 -8.60 9.95 -2.55
C PHE A 67 -8.65 9.86 -4.08
N MET A 68 -9.23 10.87 -4.74
CA MET A 68 -9.28 10.91 -6.22
C MET A 68 -7.89 11.03 -6.84
N ILE A 69 -7.01 11.85 -6.26
CA ILE A 69 -5.66 12.07 -6.78
C ILE A 69 -4.84 10.77 -6.69
N SER A 70 -4.84 10.11 -5.53
CA SER A 70 -4.03 8.91 -5.31
C SER A 70 -4.41 7.78 -6.26
N ASN A 71 -5.70 7.57 -6.50
CA ASN A 71 -6.16 6.43 -7.29
C ASN A 71 -5.93 6.56 -8.79
N LEU A 72 -6.00 7.75 -9.35
CA LEU A 72 -5.80 7.95 -10.78
C LEU A 72 -4.35 7.63 -11.21
N LEU A 73 -3.37 8.08 -10.43
CA LEU A 73 -1.95 7.88 -10.75
C LEU A 73 -1.52 6.42 -10.65
N VAL A 74 -1.97 5.73 -9.61
CA VAL A 74 -1.67 4.31 -9.39
C VAL A 74 -2.08 3.46 -10.59
N LEU A 75 -3.29 3.67 -11.11
CA LEU A 75 -3.82 2.87 -12.20
C LEU A 75 -3.01 3.06 -13.49
N ILE A 76 -2.67 4.31 -13.84
CA ILE A 76 -1.94 4.63 -15.07
C ILE A 76 -0.54 4.02 -15.05
N LEU A 77 0.20 4.20 -13.97
CA LEU A 77 1.56 3.70 -13.83
C LEU A 77 1.63 2.18 -13.90
N TYR A 78 0.67 1.52 -13.31
CA TYR A 78 0.67 0.05 -13.27
C TYR A 78 0.30 -0.60 -14.60
N VAL A 79 -0.73 -0.10 -15.30
CA VAL A 79 -1.08 -0.61 -16.63
C VAL A 79 0.12 -0.45 -17.57
N THR A 80 0.81 0.69 -17.52
CA THR A 80 2.01 0.92 -18.33
C THR A 80 3.12 -0.07 -17.99
N TYR A 81 3.35 -0.33 -16.71
CA TYR A 81 4.38 -1.24 -16.25
C TYR A 81 4.08 -2.72 -16.58
N SER A 82 2.86 -3.18 -16.36
CA SER A 82 2.46 -4.56 -16.64
C SER A 82 2.53 -4.93 -18.12
N LEU A 83 2.41 -3.94 -19.02
CA LEU A 83 2.53 -4.13 -20.47
C LEU A 83 3.97 -4.15 -20.95
N LEU A 84 4.90 -3.53 -20.22
CA LEU A 84 6.30 -3.35 -20.65
C LEU A 84 7.24 -4.46 -20.16
N THR A 85 6.85 -5.27 -19.18
CA THR A 85 7.78 -6.19 -18.54
C THR A 85 7.32 -7.64 -18.52
N SER A 86 8.29 -8.50 -18.78
CA SER A 86 8.42 -9.91 -18.37
C SER A 86 7.66 -10.98 -19.12
N THR A 87 8.33 -12.12 -19.23
CA THR A 87 7.81 -13.42 -19.70
C THR A 87 7.91 -14.46 -18.57
N GLY A 88 7.18 -15.56 -18.68
CA GLY A 88 7.29 -16.69 -17.77
C GLY A 88 6.79 -16.42 -16.33
N MET A 89 7.47 -17.00 -15.33
CA MET A 89 7.08 -16.95 -13.91
C MET A 89 7.05 -15.52 -13.36
N ALA A 90 7.98 -14.67 -13.76
CA ALA A 90 7.99 -13.27 -13.36
C ALA A 90 6.69 -12.55 -13.73
N ARG A 91 6.14 -12.82 -14.93
CA ARG A 91 4.84 -12.25 -15.34
C ARG A 91 3.71 -12.63 -14.41
N ILE A 92 3.69 -13.88 -13.94
CA ILE A 92 2.68 -14.36 -12.99
C ILE A 92 2.78 -13.57 -11.68
N LEU A 93 4.00 -13.38 -11.16
CA LEU A 93 4.24 -12.60 -9.95
C LEU A 93 3.81 -11.13 -10.11
N TYR A 94 4.09 -10.50 -11.24
CA TYR A 94 3.62 -9.15 -11.54
C TYR A 94 2.09 -9.08 -11.56
N LEU A 95 1.42 -10.04 -12.20
CA LEU A 95 -0.05 -10.10 -12.22
C LEU A 95 -0.64 -10.27 -10.80
N VAL A 96 -0.03 -11.11 -9.97
CA VAL A 96 -0.45 -11.27 -8.57
C VAL A 96 -0.28 -9.96 -7.79
N MET A 97 0.83 -9.24 -8.02
CA MET A 97 1.04 -7.93 -7.39
C MET A 97 -0.01 -6.87 -7.78
N THR A 98 -0.79 -7.09 -8.89
CA THR A 98 -1.93 -6.25 -9.23
C THR A 98 -2.95 -6.17 -8.11
N ILE A 99 -3.12 -7.24 -7.36
CA ILE A 99 -4.03 -7.27 -6.21
C ILE A 99 -3.64 -6.21 -5.19
N GLN A 100 -2.34 -5.98 -4.97
CA GLN A 100 -1.86 -4.95 -4.05
C GLN A 100 -2.13 -3.53 -4.56
N ILE A 101 -2.16 -3.34 -5.88
CA ILE A 101 -2.52 -2.04 -6.48
C ILE A 101 -4.00 -1.77 -6.29
N PHE A 102 -4.85 -2.76 -6.54
CA PHE A 102 -6.26 -2.65 -6.17
C PHE A 102 -6.44 -2.41 -4.67
N ALA A 103 -5.62 -3.06 -3.83
CA ALA A 103 -5.60 -2.78 -2.40
C ALA A 103 -5.27 -1.31 -2.08
N ASN A 104 -4.41 -0.69 -2.88
CA ASN A 104 -3.99 0.69 -2.66
C ASN A 104 -5.11 1.71 -2.97
N ILE A 105 -6.11 1.34 -3.77
CA ILE A 105 -7.34 2.12 -3.98
C ILE A 105 -8.04 2.39 -2.63
N PHE A 106 -7.99 1.43 -1.72
CA PHE A 106 -8.61 1.50 -0.40
C PHE A 106 -7.65 1.99 0.70
N TYR A 107 -6.46 2.47 0.31
CA TYR A 107 -5.48 2.95 1.28
C TYR A 107 -5.86 4.32 1.84
N VAL A 108 -6.43 4.32 3.02
CA VAL A 108 -6.92 5.51 3.74
C VAL A 108 -6.41 5.58 5.18
N GLU A 109 -5.29 4.92 5.47
CA GLU A 109 -4.73 4.88 6.82
C GLU A 109 -4.42 6.28 7.35
N PHE A 110 -3.97 7.19 6.49
CA PHE A 110 -3.73 8.59 6.81
C PHE A 110 -4.95 9.30 7.45
N VAL A 111 -6.16 8.87 7.09
CA VAL A 111 -7.40 9.41 7.70
C VAL A 111 -7.56 8.90 9.12
N ASN A 112 -7.38 7.58 9.32
CA ASN A 112 -7.52 6.97 10.64
C ASN A 112 -6.47 7.52 11.62
N GLU A 113 -5.25 7.77 11.13
CA GLU A 113 -4.16 8.36 11.91
C GLU A 113 -4.42 9.83 12.23
N ALA A 114 -4.81 10.64 11.25
CA ALA A 114 -5.14 12.04 11.44
C ALA A 114 -6.31 12.26 12.43
N LEU A 115 -7.23 11.30 12.52
CA LEU A 115 -8.34 11.29 13.47
C LEU A 115 -7.98 10.59 14.80
N GLU A 116 -6.70 10.28 15.03
CA GLU A 116 -6.19 9.66 16.27
C GLU A 116 -6.87 8.32 16.62
N ASN A 117 -7.30 7.54 15.63
CA ASN A 117 -7.94 6.23 15.81
C ASN A 117 -6.91 5.13 16.11
N TYR A 118 -5.89 5.40 16.91
CA TYR A 118 -4.76 4.48 17.15
C TYR A 118 -5.18 3.14 17.73
N LYS A 119 -6.20 3.09 18.60
CA LYS A 119 -6.74 1.83 19.12
C LYS A 119 -7.23 0.91 17.99
N PHE A 120 -7.98 1.47 17.03
CA PHE A 120 -8.45 0.72 15.86
C PHE A 120 -7.29 0.26 14.99
N ILE A 121 -6.34 1.16 14.68
CA ILE A 121 -5.16 0.85 13.86
C ILE A 121 -4.38 -0.31 14.47
N THR A 122 -4.13 -0.27 15.79
CA THR A 122 -3.38 -1.30 16.50
C THR A 122 -4.10 -2.65 16.48
N ILE A 123 -5.38 -2.70 16.85
CA ILE A 123 -6.15 -3.94 16.88
C ILE A 123 -6.24 -4.56 15.48
N LYS A 124 -6.60 -3.76 14.48
CA LYS A 124 -6.65 -4.18 13.08
C LYS A 124 -5.31 -4.77 12.63
N SER A 125 -4.21 -4.04 12.90
CA SER A 125 -2.88 -4.47 12.46
C SER A 125 -2.44 -5.78 13.11
N VAL A 126 -2.78 -6.00 14.38
CA VAL A 126 -2.49 -7.27 15.07
C VAL A 126 -3.29 -8.41 14.46
N ILE A 127 -4.60 -8.23 14.26
CA ILE A 127 -5.47 -9.25 13.68
C ILE A 127 -5.01 -9.62 12.27
N VAL A 128 -4.74 -8.64 11.42
CA VAL A 128 -4.28 -8.88 10.05
C VAL A 128 -2.93 -9.58 10.02
N LYS A 129 -2.01 -9.26 10.94
CA LYS A 129 -0.72 -9.95 11.05
C LYS A 129 -0.87 -11.40 11.52
N ILE A 130 -1.82 -11.69 12.40
CA ILE A 130 -2.13 -13.07 12.81
C ILE A 130 -2.69 -13.85 11.62
N ILE A 131 -3.63 -13.25 10.87
CA ILE A 131 -4.18 -13.88 9.65
C ILE A 131 -3.06 -14.16 8.65
N TYR A 132 -2.18 -13.18 8.40
CA TYR A 132 -1.02 -13.35 7.52
C TYR A 132 -0.14 -14.51 7.97
N PHE A 133 0.23 -14.55 9.26
CA PHE A 133 1.06 -15.60 9.85
C PHE A 133 0.45 -16.99 9.64
N LEU A 134 -0.82 -17.15 10.00
CA LEU A 134 -1.52 -18.43 9.86
C LEU A 134 -1.67 -18.82 8.37
N SER A 135 -1.98 -17.86 7.49
CA SER A 135 -2.11 -18.12 6.06
C SER A 135 -0.80 -18.61 5.44
N ILE A 136 0.32 -18.03 5.82
CA ILE A 136 1.64 -18.50 5.37
C ILE A 136 1.91 -19.93 5.82
N LEU A 137 1.75 -20.23 7.11
CA LEU A 137 2.01 -21.57 7.64
C LEU A 137 1.09 -22.66 7.05
N LEU A 138 -0.14 -22.30 6.68
CA LEU A 138 -1.10 -23.25 6.14
C LEU A 138 -0.98 -23.42 4.61
N ALA A 139 -0.66 -22.37 3.89
CA ALA A 139 -0.71 -22.38 2.44
C ALA A 139 0.66 -22.58 1.77
N VAL A 140 1.76 -22.08 2.38
CA VAL A 140 3.11 -22.17 1.80
C VAL A 140 3.86 -23.33 2.45
N ARG A 141 3.99 -24.44 1.72
CA ARG A 141 4.55 -25.70 2.26
C ARG A 141 5.63 -26.33 1.38
N ASN A 142 5.70 -25.94 0.13
CA ASN A 142 6.64 -26.51 -0.84
C ASN A 142 7.62 -25.45 -1.35
N PRO A 143 8.80 -25.85 -1.83
CA PRO A 143 9.78 -24.91 -2.39
C PRO A 143 9.26 -24.07 -3.56
N ASP A 144 8.31 -24.61 -4.34
CA ASP A 144 7.74 -23.97 -5.53
C ASP A 144 6.55 -23.05 -5.23
N ASP A 145 6.12 -22.91 -3.96
CA ASP A 145 4.92 -22.17 -3.56
C ASP A 145 5.09 -20.64 -3.60
N ILE A 146 6.01 -20.11 -4.41
CA ILE A 146 6.29 -18.68 -4.51
C ILE A 146 5.07 -17.87 -4.94
N VAL A 147 4.25 -18.39 -5.85
CA VAL A 147 3.02 -17.73 -6.30
C VAL A 147 2.00 -17.69 -5.17
N ILE A 148 1.86 -18.79 -4.42
CA ILE A 148 0.96 -18.85 -3.24
C ILE A 148 1.42 -17.84 -2.19
N TYR A 149 2.72 -17.76 -1.92
CA TYR A 149 3.30 -16.75 -1.04
C TYR A 149 2.93 -15.34 -1.48
N ALA A 150 3.14 -15.00 -2.76
CA ALA A 150 2.80 -13.70 -3.32
C ALA A 150 1.30 -13.37 -3.21
N ILE A 151 0.42 -14.36 -3.43
CA ILE A 151 -1.03 -14.22 -3.28
C ILE A 151 -1.38 -13.91 -1.81
N VAL A 152 -0.85 -14.67 -0.85
CA VAL A 152 -1.12 -14.45 0.58
C VAL A 152 -0.69 -13.05 1.01
N VAL A 153 0.50 -12.60 0.60
CA VAL A 153 0.97 -11.23 0.88
C VAL A 153 0.02 -10.19 0.29
N SER A 154 -0.39 -10.38 -0.96
CA SER A 154 -1.25 -9.43 -1.69
C SER A 154 -2.65 -9.35 -1.10
N LEU A 155 -3.26 -10.50 -0.81
CA LEU A 155 -4.60 -10.57 -0.19
C LEU A 155 -4.61 -10.01 1.23
N THR A 156 -3.54 -10.21 1.99
CA THR A 156 -3.42 -9.66 3.34
C THR A 156 -3.32 -8.14 3.33
N ASN A 157 -2.57 -7.57 2.38
CA ASN A 157 -2.53 -6.13 2.17
C ASN A 157 -3.89 -5.58 1.74
N PHE A 158 -4.58 -6.28 0.84
CA PHE A 158 -5.95 -5.92 0.45
C PHE A 158 -6.89 -5.89 1.65
N LEU A 159 -6.87 -6.95 2.47
CA LEU A 159 -7.68 -7.04 3.69
C LEU A 159 -7.37 -5.89 4.67
N ASN A 160 -6.09 -5.59 4.88
CA ASN A 160 -5.67 -4.47 5.74
C ASN A 160 -6.26 -3.14 5.29
N ASN A 161 -6.21 -2.85 3.98
CA ASN A 161 -6.66 -1.58 3.43
C ASN A 161 -8.18 -1.48 3.38
N ILE A 162 -8.88 -2.56 3.01
CA ILE A 162 -10.35 -2.54 2.94
C ILE A 162 -10.98 -2.37 4.33
N ILE A 163 -10.42 -2.99 5.38
CA ILE A 163 -10.88 -2.80 6.76
C ILE A 163 -10.70 -1.34 7.18
N SER A 164 -9.56 -0.72 6.88
CA SER A 164 -9.31 0.70 7.15
C SER A 164 -10.29 1.60 6.42
N PHE A 165 -10.57 1.29 5.14
CA PHE A 165 -11.52 2.04 4.32
C PHE A 165 -12.94 1.96 4.88
N ILE A 166 -13.42 0.76 5.20
CA ILE A 166 -14.77 0.57 5.77
C ILE A 166 -14.89 1.34 7.09
N TYR A 167 -13.87 1.31 7.94
CA TYR A 167 -13.89 2.03 9.21
C TYR A 167 -13.91 3.55 9.02
N ALA A 168 -13.06 4.07 8.13
CA ALA A 168 -13.04 5.50 7.80
C ALA A 168 -14.38 5.97 7.21
N LYS A 169 -14.98 5.18 6.31
CA LYS A 169 -16.27 5.48 5.67
C LYS A 169 -17.45 5.54 6.63
N ARG A 170 -17.39 4.89 7.79
CA ARG A 170 -18.40 5.04 8.83
C ARG A 170 -18.41 6.43 9.46
N ARG A 171 -17.28 7.13 9.42
CA ARG A 171 -17.10 8.46 10.05
C ARG A 171 -17.08 9.61 9.05
N ILE A 172 -16.56 9.35 7.83
CA ILE A 172 -16.37 10.35 6.79
C ILE A 172 -17.12 9.91 5.54
N LYS A 173 -17.91 10.83 4.98
CA LYS A 173 -18.61 10.62 3.72
C LYS A 173 -17.82 11.25 2.57
N PHE A 174 -17.97 10.74 1.35
CA PHE A 174 -17.48 11.45 0.19
C PHE A 174 -18.28 12.74 0.00
N ASN A 175 -17.56 13.82 -0.30
CA ASN A 175 -18.17 15.12 -0.60
C ASN A 175 -17.59 15.65 -1.91
N PHE A 176 -18.36 15.52 -2.97
CA PHE A 176 -18.00 15.94 -4.33
C PHE A 176 -18.44 17.39 -4.65
N SER A 177 -18.97 18.14 -3.68
CA SER A 177 -19.49 19.49 -3.90
C SER A 177 -18.42 20.48 -4.40
N LYS A 178 -17.15 20.23 -4.09
CA LYS A 178 -16.05 21.10 -4.51
C LYS A 178 -14.78 20.29 -4.71
N ILE A 179 -14.50 19.97 -5.98
CA ILE A 179 -13.30 19.24 -6.39
C ILE A 179 -12.21 20.27 -6.73
N GLU A 180 -11.18 20.34 -5.89
CA GLU A 180 -10.08 21.30 -6.02
C GLU A 180 -8.72 20.60 -6.20
N ILE A 181 -8.64 19.62 -7.10
CA ILE A 181 -7.45 18.80 -7.33
C ILE A 181 -6.19 19.66 -7.54
N LYS A 182 -6.29 20.71 -8.36
CA LYS A 182 -5.17 21.60 -8.70
C LYS A 182 -4.52 22.25 -7.48
N LYS A 183 -5.31 22.53 -6.43
CA LYS A 183 -4.84 23.15 -5.18
C LYS A 183 -3.86 22.23 -4.44
N TYR A 184 -4.04 20.92 -4.53
CA TYR A 184 -3.25 19.93 -3.78
C TYR A 184 -2.05 19.39 -4.56
N ILE A 185 -1.99 19.57 -5.89
CA ILE A 185 -0.90 19.03 -6.72
C ILE A 185 0.46 19.60 -6.28
N LYS A 186 0.57 20.94 -6.13
CA LYS A 186 1.85 21.56 -5.75
C LYS A 186 2.35 21.12 -4.36
N PRO A 187 1.52 21.13 -3.30
CA PRO A 187 1.91 20.56 -2.00
C PRO A 187 2.28 19.08 -2.07
N LEU A 188 1.57 18.28 -2.86
CA LEU A 188 1.83 16.86 -3.02
C LEU A 188 3.17 16.59 -3.69
N ILE A 189 3.52 17.33 -4.75
CA ILE A 189 4.83 17.23 -5.41
C ILE A 189 5.95 17.57 -4.42
N ALA A 190 5.80 18.63 -3.62
CA ALA A 190 6.80 19.01 -2.63
C ALA A 190 7.00 17.88 -1.58
N VAL A 191 5.92 17.30 -1.09
CA VAL A 191 5.98 16.18 -0.15
C VAL A 191 6.57 14.94 -0.81
N LEU A 192 6.19 14.62 -2.06
CA LEU A 192 6.74 13.50 -2.82
C LEU A 192 8.27 13.59 -2.91
N VAL A 193 8.79 14.77 -3.27
CA VAL A 193 10.24 14.99 -3.38
C VAL A 193 10.91 14.76 -2.02
N ILE A 194 10.38 15.34 -0.96
CA ILE A 194 10.97 15.23 0.38
C ILE A 194 10.95 13.77 0.89
N THR A 195 9.83 13.06 0.73
CA THR A 195 9.68 11.70 1.26
C THR A 195 10.44 10.65 0.46
N ASN A 196 10.76 10.92 -0.82
CA ASN A 196 11.49 9.98 -1.66
C ASN A 196 12.99 10.31 -1.80
N VAL A 197 13.46 11.40 -1.21
CA VAL A 197 14.91 11.71 -1.19
C VAL A 197 15.70 10.55 -0.56
N ASP A 198 15.22 9.98 0.56
CA ASP A 198 15.88 8.85 1.22
C ASP A 198 15.90 7.59 0.34
N LEU A 199 14.83 7.34 -0.42
CA LEU A 199 14.76 6.25 -1.38
C LEU A 199 15.73 6.45 -2.54
N LEU A 200 15.81 7.68 -3.07
CA LEU A 200 16.77 8.02 -4.13
C LEU A 200 18.20 7.88 -3.64
N TYR A 201 18.51 8.36 -2.43
CA TYR A 201 19.83 8.19 -1.83
C TYR A 201 20.21 6.72 -1.67
N SER A 202 19.32 5.90 -1.13
CA SER A 202 19.57 4.47 -0.90
C SER A 202 19.74 3.66 -2.19
N GLN A 203 19.24 4.15 -3.33
CA GLN A 203 19.37 3.50 -4.64
C GLN A 203 20.57 4.03 -5.44
N LEU A 204 21.01 5.28 -5.18
CA LEU A 204 22.18 5.87 -5.84
C LEU A 204 23.51 5.40 -5.22
N ASP A 205 23.48 4.86 -4.00
CA ASP A 205 24.64 4.39 -3.25
C ASP A 205 24.95 2.89 -3.48
N ARG A 206 24.26 2.23 -4.43
CA ARG A 206 24.47 0.85 -4.85
C ARG A 206 24.97 0.75 -6.28
#